data_97023ebf96151e7eeaa2dbd7b841b9d9
#
_entry.id   97023ebf96151e7eeaa2dbd7b841b9d9
#
_cell.length_a   1.000
_cell.length_b   1.000
_cell.length_c   1.000
_cell.angle_alpha   90.00
_cell.angle_beta   90.00
_cell.angle_gamma   90.00
#
_symmetry.space_group_name_H-M   'P 1'
#
loop_
_entity.id
_entity.type
_entity.pdbx_description
1 polymer ?
#
loop_
_entity_poly.entity_id
_entity_poly.type
_entity_poly.pdbx_seq_one_letter_code
_entity_poly.pdbx_strand_id
1 'polypeptide(L)'
;MRLPKVLCFIAVLFAILAFSRPQSSYYESEVSYQGREIILSIDTSFSMTGEAMEKVRDVAKDFIRKRTHDMIGITMYGTDAVVVVLPTWETELLEKSLDRIKPHDVGVRTAIGEGLFTSILALIERDMGQVFEIKKLRKSINRVEGLGKYSLDFAKMVQGRGTMKNKVIILFTDGIYNVGINPTRPLRFIKRLGVKVHVVSVPASAETGVEHEQAAERTASLRKGVESTGGKLFEAENYKEVEQFYSEIDKIEKEKIIMETVVKRKDLFFIPTAISICFLLGMIVIENIWLKIP
;
A
#
# COMPACT_ATOMS: atom_id res chain seq x y z
N MET A 1 70.07 -4.00 5.48
CA MET A 1 69.26 -2.73 5.33
C MET A 1 68.17 -2.71 4.26
N ARG A 2 67.86 -3.81 3.57
CA ARG A 2 66.79 -3.81 2.52
C ARG A 2 65.43 -4.33 3.02
N LEU A 3 65.40 -5.22 4.02
CA LEU A 3 64.20 -5.93 4.46
C LEU A 3 63.10 -5.00 5.06
N PRO A 4 63.38 -4.04 5.96
CA PRO A 4 62.34 -3.13 6.47
C PRO A 4 61.73 -2.26 5.39
N LYS A 5 62.50 -1.81 4.41
CA LYS A 5 61.98 -1.00 3.28
C LYS A 5 61.03 -1.79 2.38
N VAL A 6 61.33 -3.09 2.19
CA VAL A 6 60.44 -3.97 1.41
C VAL A 6 59.12 -4.19 2.15
N LEU A 7 59.15 -4.42 3.48
CA LEU A 7 57.96 -4.58 4.30
C LEU A 7 57.07 -3.31 4.29
N CYS A 8 57.71 -2.14 4.39
CA CYS A 8 57.02 -0.86 4.29
C CYS A 8 56.34 -0.68 2.94
N PHE A 9 57.01 -1.02 1.86
CA PHE A 9 56.43 -0.94 0.51
C PHE A 9 55.21 -1.86 0.35
N ILE A 10 55.30 -3.10 0.86
CA ILE A 10 54.18 -4.05 0.84
C ILE A 10 53.00 -3.51 1.68
N ALA A 11 53.28 -2.97 2.87
CA ALA A 11 52.24 -2.40 3.73
C ALA A 11 51.49 -1.24 3.03
N VAL A 12 52.23 -0.33 2.38
CA VAL A 12 51.63 0.78 1.62
C VAL A 12 50.79 0.26 0.45
N LEU A 13 51.24 -0.77 -0.25
CA LEU A 13 50.51 -1.37 -1.35
C LEU A 13 49.17 -1.95 -0.88
N PHE A 14 49.16 -2.67 0.24
CA PHE A 14 47.93 -3.20 0.85
C PHE A 14 47.03 -2.08 1.42
N ALA A 15 47.60 -0.98 1.93
CA ALA A 15 46.84 0.18 2.36
C ALA A 15 46.10 0.84 1.17
N ILE A 16 46.75 0.98 0.01
CA ILE A 16 46.14 1.50 -1.20
C ILE A 16 45.02 0.55 -1.66
N LEU A 17 45.23 -0.77 -1.62
CA LEU A 17 44.24 -1.76 -1.94
C LEU A 17 43.02 -1.70 -1.00
N ALA A 18 43.25 -1.46 0.29
CA ALA A 18 42.16 -1.25 1.25
C ALA A 18 41.35 0.00 0.93
N PHE A 19 42.02 1.08 0.53
CA PHE A 19 41.38 2.34 0.18
C PHE A 19 40.53 2.23 -1.09
N SER A 20 40.85 1.31 -2.00
CA SER A 20 40.00 1.02 -3.19
C SER A 20 38.67 0.34 -2.86
N ARG A 21 38.39 0.00 -1.60
CA ARG A 21 37.17 -0.65 -1.09
C ARG A 21 36.76 -1.85 -1.94
N PRO A 22 37.56 -2.92 -2.01
CA PRO A 22 37.14 -4.10 -2.76
C PRO A 22 35.83 -4.65 -2.21
N GLN A 23 34.85 -4.89 -3.09
CA GLN A 23 33.52 -5.39 -2.75
C GLN A 23 33.31 -6.76 -3.39
N SER A 24 32.72 -7.66 -2.63
CA SER A 24 32.18 -8.91 -3.15
C SER A 24 30.66 -8.78 -3.31
N SER A 25 30.16 -9.04 -4.50
CA SER A 25 28.74 -9.13 -4.75
C SER A 25 28.28 -10.58 -4.57
N TYR A 26 27.26 -10.80 -3.77
CA TYR A 26 26.60 -12.09 -3.68
C TYR A 26 25.09 -11.90 -3.93
N TYR A 27 24.53 -12.92 -4.56
CA TYR A 27 23.10 -12.95 -4.85
C TYR A 27 22.38 -13.53 -3.64
N GLU A 28 21.57 -12.73 -2.99
CA GLU A 28 20.66 -13.19 -1.95
C GLU A 28 19.26 -13.16 -2.52
N SER A 29 18.63 -14.33 -2.59
CA SER A 29 17.22 -14.41 -2.96
C SER A 29 16.42 -14.02 -1.73
N GLU A 30 16.09 -12.73 -1.59
CA GLU A 30 15.07 -12.31 -0.65
C GLU A 30 13.72 -12.70 -1.24
N VAL A 31 12.98 -13.54 -0.53
CA VAL A 31 11.56 -13.74 -0.81
C VAL A 31 10.89 -12.44 -0.36
N SER A 32 10.80 -11.49 -1.27
CA SER A 32 10.00 -10.31 -1.04
C SER A 32 8.53 -10.74 -1.14
N TYR A 33 7.89 -10.90 0.00
CA TYR A 33 6.44 -10.91 0.04
C TYR A 33 6.00 -9.48 -0.30
N GLN A 34 5.74 -9.22 -1.56
CA GLN A 34 5.03 -7.99 -1.92
C GLN A 34 3.60 -8.15 -1.43
N GLY A 35 3.38 -7.78 -0.18
CA GLY A 35 2.06 -7.59 0.37
C GLY A 35 1.33 -6.54 -0.47
N ARG A 36 0.01 -6.62 -0.50
CA ARG A 36 -0.82 -5.67 -1.20
C ARG A 36 -1.10 -4.47 -0.34
N GLU A 37 -1.49 -3.42 -1.00
CA GLU A 37 -2.07 -2.27 -0.33
C GLU A 37 -3.57 -2.28 -0.55
N ILE A 38 -4.30 -2.42 0.53
CA ILE A 38 -5.76 -2.58 0.53
C ILE A 38 -6.37 -1.44 1.31
N ILE A 39 -7.35 -0.75 0.72
CA ILE A 39 -8.19 0.20 1.45
C ILE A 39 -9.53 -0.43 1.72
N LEU A 40 -9.93 -0.46 2.99
CA LEU A 40 -11.29 -0.74 3.41
C LEU A 40 -12.04 0.58 3.49
N SER A 41 -13.01 0.78 2.62
CA SER A 41 -13.85 1.99 2.57
C SER A 41 -15.20 1.68 3.17
N ILE A 42 -15.48 2.26 4.35
CA ILE A 42 -16.64 1.93 5.18
C ILE A 42 -17.75 2.98 4.98
N ASP A 43 -18.91 2.52 4.63
CA ASP A 43 -20.12 3.36 4.60
C ASP A 43 -20.57 3.68 6.02
N THR A 44 -20.86 4.95 6.29
CA THR A 44 -21.40 5.44 7.56
C THR A 44 -22.73 6.17 7.39
N SER A 45 -23.40 5.97 6.25
CA SER A 45 -24.70 6.58 5.94
C SER A 45 -25.81 6.13 6.88
N PHE A 46 -26.99 6.70 6.73
CA PHE A 46 -28.12 6.47 7.63
C PHE A 46 -28.55 5.00 7.73
N SER A 47 -28.49 4.28 6.64
CA SER A 47 -28.85 2.85 6.56
C SER A 47 -27.84 1.94 7.26
N MET A 48 -26.61 2.41 7.48
CA MET A 48 -25.53 1.70 8.17
C MET A 48 -25.63 1.82 9.69
N THR A 49 -26.83 1.68 10.26
CA THR A 49 -27.06 1.75 11.72
C THR A 49 -27.27 0.35 12.31
N GLY A 50 -27.00 0.22 13.62
CA GLY A 50 -27.28 -1.01 14.37
C GLY A 50 -26.50 -2.22 13.82
N GLU A 51 -27.22 -3.28 13.50
CA GLU A 51 -26.68 -4.57 13.10
C GLU A 51 -25.84 -4.51 11.80
N ALA A 52 -26.18 -3.62 10.86
CA ALA A 52 -25.45 -3.48 9.60
C ALA A 52 -24.00 -2.99 9.83
N MET A 53 -23.83 -1.98 10.69
CA MET A 53 -22.50 -1.47 11.03
C MET A 53 -21.67 -2.50 11.83
N GLU A 54 -22.32 -3.24 12.73
CA GLU A 54 -21.65 -4.29 13.50
C GLU A 54 -21.16 -5.41 12.56
N LYS A 55 -22.01 -5.87 11.65
CA LYS A 55 -21.61 -6.86 10.65
C LYS A 55 -20.43 -6.40 9.79
N VAL A 56 -20.46 -5.17 9.31
CA VAL A 56 -19.33 -4.61 8.52
C VAL A 56 -18.07 -4.58 9.34
N ARG A 57 -18.17 -4.17 10.62
CA ARG A 57 -17.01 -4.11 11.53
C ARG A 57 -16.42 -5.49 11.77
N ASP A 58 -17.26 -6.49 12.03
CA ASP A 58 -16.81 -7.86 12.26
C ASP A 58 -16.15 -8.46 11.02
N VAL A 59 -16.77 -8.27 9.84
CA VAL A 59 -16.23 -8.69 8.55
C VAL A 59 -14.88 -8.01 8.28
N ALA A 60 -14.78 -6.70 8.51
CA ALA A 60 -13.55 -5.96 8.27
C ALA A 60 -12.44 -6.38 9.24
N LYS A 61 -12.74 -6.61 10.52
CA LYS A 61 -11.76 -7.12 11.51
C LYS A 61 -11.27 -8.51 11.15
N ASP A 62 -12.17 -9.41 10.78
CA ASP A 62 -11.80 -10.77 10.38
C ASP A 62 -10.93 -10.74 9.12
N PHE A 63 -11.23 -9.87 8.16
CA PHE A 63 -10.40 -9.62 6.99
C PHE A 63 -8.98 -9.16 7.38
N ILE A 64 -8.86 -8.17 8.26
CA ILE A 64 -7.57 -7.63 8.73
C ILE A 64 -6.74 -8.73 9.39
N ARG A 65 -7.33 -9.51 10.30
CA ARG A 65 -6.64 -10.59 11.03
C ARG A 65 -6.08 -11.69 10.13
N LYS A 66 -6.76 -11.98 9.04
CA LYS A 66 -6.34 -13.01 8.07
C LYS A 66 -5.24 -12.52 7.10
N ARG A 67 -4.90 -11.23 7.13
CA ARG A 67 -4.01 -10.57 6.16
C ARG A 67 -2.77 -9.95 6.77
N THR A 68 -1.92 -10.78 7.37
CA THR A 68 -0.72 -10.35 8.09
C THR A 68 0.40 -9.81 7.20
N HIS A 69 0.34 -10.06 5.88
CA HIS A 69 1.36 -9.64 4.93
C HIS A 69 0.93 -8.45 4.06
N ASP A 70 -0.34 -8.06 4.13
CA ASP A 70 -0.88 -6.93 3.38
C ASP A 70 -0.87 -5.65 4.23
N MET A 71 -0.72 -4.51 3.58
CA MET A 71 -0.90 -3.23 4.22
C MET A 71 -2.34 -2.79 4.04
N ILE A 72 -3.01 -2.53 5.15
CA ILE A 72 -4.43 -2.18 5.13
C ILE A 72 -4.59 -0.74 5.62
N GLY A 73 -5.37 0.05 4.89
CA GLY A 73 -5.82 1.37 5.29
C GLY A 73 -7.34 1.39 5.43
N ILE A 74 -7.85 2.40 6.12
CA ILE A 74 -9.28 2.57 6.35
C ILE A 74 -9.69 3.97 5.93
N THR A 75 -10.73 4.03 5.12
CA THR A 75 -11.47 5.26 4.81
C THR A 75 -12.91 5.09 5.23
N MET A 76 -13.59 6.18 5.52
CA MET A 76 -15.03 6.18 5.77
C MET A 76 -15.70 7.23 4.90
N TYR A 77 -16.95 6.97 4.54
CA TYR A 77 -17.74 7.88 3.74
C TYR A 77 -19.22 7.88 4.16
N GLY A 78 -19.86 8.98 3.90
CA GLY A 78 -21.29 9.23 4.10
C GLY A 78 -21.70 10.31 3.12
N THR A 79 -22.12 11.50 3.56
CA THR A 79 -22.27 12.69 2.69
C THR A 79 -20.90 13.19 2.21
N ASP A 80 -19.88 13.00 3.01
CA ASP A 80 -18.49 13.32 2.77
C ASP A 80 -17.61 12.07 2.88
N ALA A 81 -16.30 12.15 2.67
CA ALA A 81 -15.39 11.04 2.86
C ALA A 81 -14.05 11.50 3.44
N VAL A 82 -13.49 10.70 4.33
CA VAL A 82 -12.22 10.98 5.00
C VAL A 82 -11.34 9.73 5.11
N VAL A 83 -10.04 9.94 5.20
CA VAL A 83 -9.07 8.90 5.54
C VAL A 83 -9.05 8.76 7.06
N VAL A 84 -9.27 7.54 7.55
CA VAL A 84 -9.19 7.21 8.99
C VAL A 84 -7.79 6.74 9.34
N VAL A 85 -7.26 5.80 8.56
CA VAL A 85 -5.89 5.27 8.70
C VAL A 85 -5.29 5.07 7.32
N LEU A 86 -4.09 5.57 7.09
CA LEU A 86 -3.29 5.25 5.89
C LEU A 86 -2.84 3.79 5.93
N PRO A 87 -2.54 3.16 4.78
CA PRO A 87 -2.10 1.77 4.75
C PRO A 87 -0.94 1.48 5.71
N THR A 88 -1.16 0.52 6.61
CA THR A 88 -0.22 0.08 7.65
C THR A 88 -0.31 -1.43 7.87
N TRP A 89 0.71 -2.03 8.51
CA TRP A 89 0.68 -3.42 8.99
C TRP A 89 0.18 -3.55 10.44
N GLU A 90 -0.10 -2.41 11.11
CA GLU A 90 -0.46 -2.39 12.52
C GLU A 90 -1.91 -2.84 12.74
N THR A 91 -2.15 -4.14 12.84
CA THR A 91 -3.47 -4.75 13.02
C THR A 91 -4.24 -4.16 14.19
N GLU A 92 -3.58 -3.92 15.32
CA GLU A 92 -4.21 -3.36 16.52
C GLU A 92 -4.72 -1.92 16.29
N LEU A 93 -3.95 -1.10 15.57
CA LEU A 93 -4.37 0.25 15.19
C LEU A 93 -5.60 0.22 14.29
N LEU A 94 -5.61 -0.69 13.31
CA LEU A 94 -6.71 -0.86 12.37
C LEU A 94 -8.00 -1.28 13.10
N GLU A 95 -7.92 -2.29 13.97
CA GLU A 95 -9.09 -2.77 14.73
C GLU A 95 -9.65 -1.69 15.66
N LYS A 96 -8.79 -1.00 16.41
CA LYS A 96 -9.21 0.12 17.27
C LYS A 96 -9.84 1.27 16.47
N SER A 97 -9.35 1.50 15.25
CA SER A 97 -9.89 2.52 14.37
C SER A 97 -11.27 2.15 13.85
N LEU A 98 -11.48 0.86 13.48
CA LEU A 98 -12.81 0.35 13.12
C LEU A 98 -13.82 0.50 14.26
N ASP A 99 -13.41 0.24 15.50
CA ASP A 99 -14.29 0.37 16.68
C ASP A 99 -14.74 1.81 16.94
N ARG A 100 -13.96 2.78 16.51
CA ARG A 100 -14.28 4.21 16.67
C ARG A 100 -15.21 4.76 15.61
N ILE A 101 -15.30 4.10 14.44
CA ILE A 101 -16.20 4.53 13.37
C ILE A 101 -17.65 4.34 13.82
N LYS A 102 -18.42 5.40 13.75
CA LYS A 102 -19.84 5.39 14.09
C LYS A 102 -20.68 5.76 12.87
N PRO A 103 -21.93 5.27 12.82
CA PRO A 103 -22.88 5.79 11.86
C PRO A 103 -22.96 7.31 11.91
N HIS A 104 -23.07 7.93 10.74
CA HIS A 104 -23.18 9.38 10.54
C HIS A 104 -21.95 10.23 10.82
N ASP A 105 -20.79 9.64 11.12
CA ASP A 105 -19.55 10.41 11.42
C ASP A 105 -19.16 11.37 10.28
N VAL A 106 -19.47 11.02 9.04
CA VAL A 106 -19.22 11.87 7.85
C VAL A 106 -20.51 12.19 7.08
N GLY A 107 -21.63 12.14 7.79
CA GLY A 107 -22.95 12.52 7.28
C GLY A 107 -23.85 11.33 6.95
N VAL A 108 -25.12 11.65 6.71
CA VAL A 108 -26.22 10.67 6.66
C VAL A 108 -26.52 10.11 5.27
N ARG A 109 -25.96 10.68 4.23
CA ARG A 109 -26.19 10.28 2.84
C ARG A 109 -25.09 9.35 2.34
N THR A 110 -25.30 8.69 1.19
CA THR A 110 -24.39 7.70 0.63
C THR A 110 -23.66 8.25 -0.60
N ALA A 111 -22.43 8.77 -0.41
CA ALA A 111 -21.60 9.32 -1.47
C ALA A 111 -20.48 8.33 -1.87
N ILE A 112 -20.84 7.19 -2.50
CA ILE A 112 -19.90 6.15 -2.94
C ILE A 112 -18.75 6.72 -3.78
N GLY A 113 -19.05 7.68 -4.66
CA GLY A 113 -18.02 8.30 -5.50
C GLY A 113 -16.96 9.05 -4.72
N GLU A 114 -17.34 9.71 -3.62
CA GLU A 114 -16.41 10.37 -2.69
C GLU A 114 -15.56 9.33 -1.93
N GLY A 115 -16.18 8.24 -1.47
CA GLY A 115 -15.49 7.13 -0.82
C GLY A 115 -14.41 6.51 -1.70
N LEU A 116 -14.75 6.19 -2.96
CA LEU A 116 -13.80 5.67 -3.94
C LEU A 116 -12.67 6.65 -4.23
N PHE A 117 -13.00 7.93 -4.37
CA PHE A 117 -12.01 8.96 -4.65
C PHE A 117 -11.05 9.15 -3.47
N THR A 118 -11.58 9.23 -2.24
CA THR A 118 -10.74 9.33 -1.03
C THR A 118 -9.87 8.10 -0.84
N SER A 119 -10.38 6.92 -1.15
CA SER A 119 -9.60 5.67 -1.08
C SER A 119 -8.41 5.65 -2.04
N ILE A 120 -8.60 6.08 -3.28
CA ILE A 120 -7.47 6.14 -4.23
C ILE A 120 -6.45 7.20 -3.82
N LEU A 121 -6.89 8.33 -3.26
CA LEU A 121 -5.97 9.34 -2.74
C LEU A 121 -5.13 8.81 -1.58
N ALA A 122 -5.71 8.04 -0.66
CA ALA A 122 -4.98 7.42 0.45
C ALA A 122 -3.87 6.47 -0.04
N LEU A 123 -4.14 5.69 -1.11
CA LEU A 123 -3.14 4.82 -1.73
C LEU A 123 -1.99 5.61 -2.39
N ILE A 124 -2.30 6.77 -2.94
CA ILE A 124 -1.30 7.62 -3.61
C ILE A 124 -0.49 8.44 -2.62
N GLU A 125 -1.15 9.01 -1.61
CA GLU A 125 -0.52 9.81 -0.57
C GLU A 125 0.59 9.03 0.11
N ARG A 126 0.36 7.78 0.41
CA ARG A 126 1.35 6.90 0.98
C ARG A 126 2.60 6.76 0.10
N ASP A 127 2.42 6.51 -1.20
CA ASP A 127 3.54 6.32 -2.13
C ASP A 127 4.38 7.58 -2.32
N MET A 128 3.75 8.73 -2.17
CA MET A 128 4.38 10.01 -2.47
C MET A 128 5.02 10.68 -1.25
N GLY A 129 4.69 10.22 -0.02
CA GLY A 129 5.19 10.84 1.22
C GLY A 129 4.84 12.33 1.36
N GLN A 130 3.90 12.81 0.55
CA GLN A 130 3.44 14.20 0.53
C GLN A 130 1.98 14.23 0.90
N VAL A 131 1.66 14.99 1.93
CA VAL A 131 0.28 15.36 2.23
C VAL A 131 -0.22 16.20 1.05
N PHE A 132 -0.91 15.55 0.12
CA PHE A 132 -1.65 16.30 -0.88
C PHE A 132 -2.68 17.14 -0.15
N GLU A 133 -2.79 18.43 -0.52
CA GLU A 133 -3.93 19.20 -0.09
C GLU A 133 -5.19 18.62 -0.75
N ILE A 134 -5.66 17.51 -0.18
CA ILE A 134 -6.89 16.81 -0.57
C ILE A 134 -8.03 17.83 -0.77
N LYS A 135 -8.08 18.85 0.09
CA LYS A 135 -9.01 19.98 -0.05
C LYS A 135 -8.88 20.75 -1.38
N LYS A 136 -7.66 20.96 -1.89
CA LYS A 136 -7.48 21.64 -3.19
C LYS A 136 -7.85 20.73 -4.35
N LEU A 137 -7.48 19.46 -4.28
CA LEU A 137 -7.81 18.48 -5.31
C LEU A 137 -9.32 18.23 -5.35
N ARG A 138 -9.97 18.11 -4.20
CA ARG A 138 -11.42 17.98 -4.04
C ARG A 138 -12.17 19.22 -4.58
N LYS A 139 -11.70 20.42 -4.25
CA LYS A 139 -12.28 21.66 -4.74
C LYS A 139 -12.14 21.83 -6.26
N SER A 140 -11.07 21.27 -6.85
CA SER A 140 -10.85 21.29 -8.30
C SER A 140 -11.72 20.25 -9.02
N ILE A 141 -12.00 19.09 -8.42
CA ILE A 141 -12.87 18.06 -9.00
C ILE A 141 -14.33 18.49 -8.98
N ASN A 142 -14.79 19.11 -7.89
CA ASN A 142 -16.17 19.64 -7.81
C ASN A 142 -16.42 20.84 -8.72
N ARG A 143 -15.37 21.56 -9.17
CA ARG A 143 -15.47 22.72 -10.07
C ARG A 143 -15.42 22.38 -11.54
N VAL A 144 -15.02 21.17 -11.92
CA VAL A 144 -14.75 20.87 -13.32
C VAL A 144 -15.75 19.88 -13.86
N GLU A 145 -16.64 20.34 -14.69
CA GLU A 145 -17.47 19.50 -15.59
C GLU A 145 -16.63 18.62 -16.54
N GLY A 146 -15.29 18.75 -16.50
CA GLY A 146 -14.34 18.02 -17.31
C GLY A 146 -13.20 17.39 -16.49
N LEU A 147 -13.38 16.19 -15.97
CA LEU A 147 -12.31 15.36 -15.40
C LEU A 147 -11.12 15.13 -16.38
N GLY A 148 -11.28 15.52 -17.65
CA GLY A 148 -10.31 15.25 -18.71
C GLY A 148 -8.91 15.83 -18.46
N LYS A 149 -8.83 17.06 -17.98
CA LYS A 149 -7.54 17.78 -17.82
C LYS A 149 -6.79 17.35 -16.57
N TYR A 150 -7.49 17.21 -15.44
CA TYR A 150 -6.89 16.79 -14.17
C TYR A 150 -6.59 15.29 -14.11
N SER A 151 -7.37 14.44 -14.80
CA SER A 151 -7.05 13.03 -14.94
C SER A 151 -5.76 12.80 -15.72
N LEU A 152 -5.42 13.70 -16.66
CA LEU A 152 -4.18 13.62 -17.44
C LEU A 152 -2.96 14.06 -16.63
N ASP A 153 -3.07 15.13 -15.85
CA ASP A 153 -1.96 15.63 -15.03
C ASP A 153 -1.68 14.67 -13.87
N PHE A 154 -2.72 14.10 -13.29
CA PHE A 154 -2.60 13.11 -12.24
C PHE A 154 -2.13 11.75 -12.80
N ALA A 155 -2.63 11.31 -13.95
CA ALA A 155 -2.14 10.13 -14.64
C ALA A 155 -0.67 10.27 -15.05
N LYS A 156 -0.24 11.44 -15.51
CA LYS A 156 1.18 11.74 -15.80
C LYS A 156 2.04 11.70 -14.53
N MET A 157 1.51 12.17 -13.41
CA MET A 157 2.19 12.17 -12.12
C MET A 157 2.37 10.72 -11.57
N VAL A 158 1.43 9.83 -11.88
CA VAL A 158 1.47 8.40 -11.50
C VAL A 158 2.21 7.55 -12.54
N GLN A 159 2.18 7.91 -13.83
CA GLN A 159 2.83 7.18 -14.95
C GLN A 159 4.34 6.99 -14.80
N GLY A 160 5.02 7.81 -14.00
CA GLY A 160 6.46 7.68 -13.74
C GLY A 160 6.83 6.62 -12.68
N ARG A 161 5.88 5.94 -12.04
CA ARG A 161 6.12 5.15 -10.81
C ARG A 161 5.66 3.68 -10.82
N GLY A 162 5.46 3.09 -11.96
CA GLY A 162 5.04 1.68 -12.03
C GLY A 162 3.51 1.51 -11.99
N THR A 163 3.06 0.29 -12.22
CA THR A 163 1.63 -0.05 -12.23
C THR A 163 1.15 -0.27 -10.79
N MET A 164 0.03 0.37 -10.41
CA MET A 164 -0.64 0.17 -9.12
C MET A 164 -1.42 -1.17 -9.07
N LYS A 165 -0.95 -2.20 -9.77
CA LYS A 165 -1.64 -3.50 -9.91
C LYS A 165 -1.78 -4.30 -8.62
N ASN A 166 -0.93 -4.01 -7.63
CA ASN A 166 -0.97 -4.64 -6.31
C ASN A 166 -1.85 -3.88 -5.31
N LYS A 167 -2.63 -2.90 -5.76
CA LYS A 167 -3.50 -2.08 -4.92
C LYS A 167 -4.96 -2.45 -5.13
N VAL A 168 -5.70 -2.52 -4.02
CA VAL A 168 -7.10 -2.95 -3.99
C VAL A 168 -7.91 -2.01 -3.11
N ILE A 169 -9.12 -1.69 -3.54
CA ILE A 169 -10.12 -1.00 -2.73
C ILE A 169 -11.29 -1.95 -2.48
N ILE A 170 -11.67 -2.11 -1.24
CA ILE A 170 -12.85 -2.88 -0.82
C ILE A 170 -13.84 -1.89 -0.23
N LEU A 171 -14.95 -1.72 -0.90
CA LEU A 171 -16.03 -0.83 -0.51
C LEU A 171 -17.09 -1.63 0.24
N PHE A 172 -17.38 -1.25 1.47
CA PHE A 172 -18.51 -1.78 2.23
C PHE A 172 -19.66 -0.79 2.14
N THR A 173 -20.83 -1.26 1.70
CA THR A 173 -22.04 -0.44 1.55
C THR A 173 -23.27 -1.30 1.72
N ASP A 174 -24.37 -0.71 2.13
CA ASP A 174 -25.67 -1.38 2.17
C ASP A 174 -26.55 -1.07 0.94
N GLY A 175 -26.02 -0.27 -0.01
CA GLY A 175 -26.88 0.01 -1.15
C GLY A 175 -26.43 1.09 -2.12
N ILE A 176 -27.27 2.10 -2.26
CA ILE A 176 -27.34 2.93 -3.46
C ILE A 176 -26.82 4.32 -3.15
N TYR A 177 -25.83 4.76 -3.96
CA TYR A 177 -25.40 6.14 -3.87
C TYR A 177 -26.57 7.11 -4.19
N ASN A 178 -26.69 8.15 -3.37
CA ASN A 178 -27.77 9.13 -3.52
C ASN A 178 -27.25 10.57 -3.56
N VAL A 179 -25.96 10.80 -3.31
CA VAL A 179 -25.35 12.12 -3.40
C VAL A 179 -23.89 12.03 -3.88
N GLY A 180 -23.27 13.20 -4.17
CA GLY A 180 -21.88 13.33 -4.49
C GLY A 180 -21.53 12.98 -5.93
N ILE A 181 -20.27 12.62 -6.15
CA ILE A 181 -19.73 12.27 -7.47
C ILE A 181 -20.33 10.93 -7.92
N ASN A 182 -20.81 10.87 -9.17
CA ASN A 182 -21.24 9.61 -9.75
C ASN A 182 -20.11 8.59 -9.73
N PRO A 183 -20.29 7.40 -9.11
CA PRO A 183 -19.24 6.39 -8.92
C PRO A 183 -18.54 5.93 -10.20
N THR A 184 -19.21 6.01 -11.35
CA THR A 184 -18.60 5.64 -12.63
C THR A 184 -17.40 6.50 -13.02
N ARG A 185 -17.33 7.73 -12.50
CA ARG A 185 -16.21 8.65 -12.76
C ARG A 185 -14.93 8.21 -12.04
N PRO A 186 -14.90 8.08 -10.70
CA PRO A 186 -13.72 7.56 -10.01
C PRO A 186 -13.38 6.12 -10.45
N LEU A 187 -14.36 5.25 -10.72
CA LEU A 187 -14.09 3.89 -11.20
C LEU A 187 -13.34 3.86 -12.54
N ARG A 188 -13.69 4.73 -13.49
CA ARG A 188 -12.93 4.85 -14.75
C ARG A 188 -11.48 5.31 -14.52
N PHE A 189 -11.28 6.19 -13.56
CA PHE A 189 -9.95 6.65 -13.18
C PHE A 189 -9.15 5.55 -12.49
N ILE A 190 -9.72 4.88 -11.49
CA ILE A 190 -9.14 3.76 -10.75
C ILE A 190 -8.74 2.62 -11.70
N LYS A 191 -9.60 2.30 -12.69
CA LYS A 191 -9.28 1.34 -13.75
C LYS A 191 -8.02 1.69 -14.53
N ARG A 192 -7.85 2.97 -14.90
CA ARG A 192 -6.65 3.43 -15.64
C ARG A 192 -5.37 3.28 -14.83
N LEU A 193 -5.46 3.37 -13.50
CA LEU A 193 -4.33 3.15 -12.60
C LEU A 193 -4.02 1.66 -12.40
N GLY A 194 -4.90 0.76 -12.83
CA GLY A 194 -4.76 -0.68 -12.64
C GLY A 194 -5.14 -1.16 -11.25
N VAL A 195 -5.79 -0.29 -10.43
CA VAL A 195 -6.30 -0.64 -9.11
C VAL A 195 -7.61 -1.41 -9.27
N LYS A 196 -7.80 -2.47 -8.48
CA LYS A 196 -9.05 -3.24 -8.46
C LYS A 196 -9.99 -2.71 -7.38
N VAL A 197 -11.29 -2.75 -7.66
CA VAL A 197 -12.31 -2.36 -6.69
C VAL A 197 -13.26 -3.52 -6.49
N HIS A 198 -13.40 -3.97 -5.24
CA HIS A 198 -14.43 -4.91 -4.83
C HIS A 198 -15.50 -4.19 -3.99
N VAL A 199 -16.71 -4.66 -4.07
CA VAL A 199 -17.83 -4.14 -3.27
C VAL A 199 -18.40 -5.28 -2.46
N VAL A 200 -18.58 -5.05 -1.17
CA VAL A 200 -19.30 -5.93 -0.25
C VAL A 200 -20.60 -5.21 0.11
N SER A 201 -21.69 -5.70 -0.43
CA SER A 201 -23.03 -5.20 -0.12
C SER A 201 -23.58 -5.94 1.09
N VAL A 202 -23.91 -5.19 2.14
CA VAL A 202 -24.57 -5.70 3.34
C VAL A 202 -26.03 -5.30 3.27
N PRO A 203 -26.99 -6.21 3.42
CA PRO A 203 -28.41 -5.86 3.32
C PRO A 203 -28.79 -4.77 4.32
N ALA A 204 -29.46 -3.73 3.83
CA ALA A 204 -30.04 -2.70 4.69
C ALA A 204 -31.17 -3.27 5.55
N SER A 205 -31.23 -2.83 6.81
CA SER A 205 -32.26 -3.27 7.75
C SER A 205 -33.65 -2.61 7.53
N ALA A 206 -33.80 -1.75 6.54
CA ALA A 206 -35.04 -1.03 6.29
C ALA A 206 -35.46 -1.04 4.82
N GLU A 207 -36.54 -1.68 4.51
CA GLU A 207 -37.30 -1.52 3.27
C GLU A 207 -37.91 -0.11 3.21
N THR A 208 -37.41 0.71 2.31
CA THR A 208 -38.15 1.90 1.89
C THR A 208 -38.57 1.71 0.42
N GLY A 209 -39.75 1.18 0.26
CA GLY A 209 -40.40 1.01 -1.04
C GLY A 209 -40.84 2.36 -1.62
N VAL A 210 -40.16 2.86 -2.64
CA VAL A 210 -40.73 3.71 -3.73
C VAL A 210 -39.71 3.98 -4.85
N GLU A 211 -38.46 3.55 -4.77
CA GLU A 211 -37.45 3.89 -5.78
C GLU A 211 -36.80 2.66 -6.45
N HIS A 212 -37.50 1.53 -6.57
CA HIS A 212 -36.89 0.26 -7.02
C HIS A 212 -36.26 0.33 -8.42
N GLU A 213 -36.81 1.04 -9.37
CA GLU A 213 -36.29 1.06 -10.74
C GLU A 213 -35.03 1.88 -10.88
N GLN A 214 -34.98 3.08 -10.30
CA GLN A 214 -33.77 3.92 -10.29
C GLN A 214 -32.65 3.32 -9.41
N ALA A 215 -33.04 2.65 -8.33
CA ALA A 215 -32.14 1.92 -7.47
C ALA A 215 -31.44 0.77 -8.21
N ALA A 216 -32.21 -0.03 -8.94
CA ALA A 216 -31.70 -1.14 -9.74
C ALA A 216 -30.73 -0.65 -10.83
N GLU A 217 -31.05 0.45 -11.51
CA GLU A 217 -30.21 1.04 -12.54
C GLU A 217 -28.87 1.55 -11.95
N ARG A 218 -28.91 2.24 -10.81
CA ARG A 218 -27.71 2.73 -10.11
C ARG A 218 -26.83 1.58 -9.64
N THR A 219 -27.41 0.52 -9.08
CA THR A 219 -26.69 -0.70 -8.67
C THR A 219 -26.08 -1.40 -9.88
N ALA A 220 -26.82 -1.54 -10.98
CA ALA A 220 -26.29 -2.13 -12.21
C ALA A 220 -25.13 -1.32 -12.80
N SER A 221 -25.22 0.02 -12.73
CA SER A 221 -24.16 0.92 -13.17
C SER A 221 -22.92 0.79 -12.30
N LEU A 222 -23.07 0.71 -10.97
CA LEU A 222 -21.97 0.47 -10.03
C LEU A 222 -21.33 -0.89 -10.31
N ARG A 223 -22.11 -1.96 -10.44
CA ARG A 223 -21.64 -3.32 -10.76
C ARG A 223 -20.78 -3.32 -12.03
N LYS A 224 -21.27 -2.78 -13.14
CA LYS A 224 -20.52 -2.67 -14.40
C LYS A 224 -19.21 -1.87 -14.22
N GLY A 225 -19.26 -0.79 -13.44
CA GLY A 225 -18.07 0.00 -13.13
C GLY A 225 -17.01 -0.81 -12.36
N VAL A 226 -17.42 -1.53 -11.33
CA VAL A 226 -16.58 -2.39 -10.51
C VAL A 226 -15.97 -3.51 -11.34
N GLU A 227 -16.77 -4.26 -12.08
CA GLU A 227 -16.30 -5.32 -12.98
C GLU A 227 -15.30 -4.81 -14.01
N SER A 228 -15.47 -3.59 -14.49
CA SER A 228 -14.55 -2.97 -15.43
C SER A 228 -13.14 -2.74 -14.84
N THR A 229 -12.99 -2.69 -13.51
CA THR A 229 -11.69 -2.61 -12.83
C THR A 229 -11.03 -3.98 -12.62
N GLY A 230 -11.73 -5.07 -12.96
CA GLY A 230 -11.33 -6.45 -12.65
C GLY A 230 -11.75 -6.91 -11.26
N GLY A 231 -12.61 -6.14 -10.57
CA GLY A 231 -13.17 -6.51 -9.28
C GLY A 231 -14.54 -7.18 -9.38
N LYS A 232 -15.16 -7.45 -8.24
CA LYS A 232 -16.46 -8.11 -8.10
C LYS A 232 -17.31 -7.42 -7.06
N LEU A 233 -18.63 -7.60 -7.19
CA LEU A 233 -19.61 -7.22 -6.19
C LEU A 233 -20.10 -8.49 -5.49
N PHE A 234 -20.00 -8.50 -4.17
CA PHE A 234 -20.43 -9.59 -3.29
C PHE A 234 -21.63 -9.11 -2.47
N GLU A 235 -22.61 -9.96 -2.31
CA GLU A 235 -23.78 -9.73 -1.46
C GLU A 235 -23.57 -10.53 -0.18
N ALA A 236 -23.37 -9.85 0.95
CA ALA A 236 -23.07 -10.49 2.24
C ALA A 236 -24.36 -10.67 3.06
N GLU A 237 -25.28 -11.50 2.59
CA GLU A 237 -26.52 -11.81 3.31
C GLU A 237 -26.24 -12.70 4.54
N ASN A 238 -25.20 -13.54 4.45
CA ASN A 238 -24.85 -14.46 5.53
C ASN A 238 -23.32 -14.69 5.64
N TYR A 239 -22.89 -15.30 6.75
CA TYR A 239 -21.49 -15.55 7.06
C TYR A 239 -20.77 -16.40 5.99
N LYS A 240 -21.47 -17.33 5.31
CA LYS A 240 -20.88 -18.16 4.26
C LYS A 240 -20.47 -17.36 3.02
N GLU A 241 -21.23 -16.32 2.69
CA GLU A 241 -20.92 -15.45 1.55
C GLU A 241 -19.72 -14.54 1.84
N VAL A 242 -19.61 -14.11 3.10
CA VAL A 242 -18.40 -13.42 3.59
C VAL A 242 -17.17 -14.31 3.49
N GLU A 243 -17.29 -15.58 3.83
CA GLU A 243 -16.18 -16.54 3.73
C GLU A 243 -15.82 -16.85 2.26
N GLN A 244 -16.81 -16.90 1.38
CA GLN A 244 -16.59 -16.98 -0.08
C GLN A 244 -15.89 -15.72 -0.61
N PHE A 245 -16.28 -14.54 -0.15
CA PHE A 245 -15.62 -13.28 -0.46
C PHE A 245 -14.12 -13.33 -0.12
N TYR A 246 -13.77 -13.76 1.10
CA TYR A 246 -12.35 -13.91 1.48
C TYR A 246 -11.62 -14.90 0.58
N SER A 247 -12.21 -16.07 0.35
CA SER A 247 -11.62 -17.12 -0.48
C SER A 247 -11.42 -16.66 -1.94
N GLU A 248 -12.37 -15.89 -2.50
CA GLU A 248 -12.25 -15.37 -3.84
C GLU A 248 -11.24 -14.24 -3.96
N ILE A 249 -11.22 -13.30 -3.01
CA ILE A 249 -10.18 -12.26 -2.99
C ILE A 249 -8.80 -12.90 -2.86
N ASP A 250 -8.65 -13.92 -2.02
CA ASP A 250 -7.39 -14.66 -1.90
C ASP A 250 -6.97 -15.32 -3.21
N LYS A 251 -7.90 -15.93 -3.93
CA LYS A 251 -7.62 -16.57 -5.23
C LYS A 251 -7.27 -15.55 -6.31
N ILE A 252 -8.05 -14.47 -6.41
CA ILE A 252 -7.88 -13.42 -7.41
C ILE A 252 -6.57 -12.67 -7.16
N GLU A 253 -6.20 -12.57 -5.89
CA GLU A 253 -5.15 -11.70 -5.45
C GLU A 253 -3.83 -12.44 -5.11
N LYS A 254 -3.78 -13.77 -5.09
CA LYS A 254 -2.56 -14.57 -4.85
C LYS A 254 -1.59 -14.59 -6.03
N GLU A 255 -1.54 -13.56 -6.87
CA GLU A 255 -0.57 -13.52 -7.95
C GLU A 255 0.79 -12.95 -7.51
N LYS A 256 1.78 -13.85 -7.61
CA LYS A 256 3.23 -13.64 -7.68
C LYS A 256 3.96 -13.22 -6.41
N ILE A 257 4.48 -14.23 -5.75
CA ILE A 257 5.78 -14.13 -5.06
C ILE A 257 6.82 -13.82 -6.16
N ILE A 258 7.22 -12.57 -6.30
CA ILE A 258 8.37 -12.22 -7.12
C ILE A 258 9.58 -12.45 -6.23
N MET A 259 10.36 -13.47 -6.55
CA MET A 259 11.71 -13.59 -6.02
C MET A 259 12.55 -12.47 -6.64
N GLU A 260 12.66 -11.36 -5.98
CA GLU A 260 13.65 -10.36 -6.34
C GLU A 260 15.01 -10.81 -5.85
N THR A 261 15.87 -11.12 -6.81
CA THR A 261 17.27 -11.39 -6.49
C THR A 261 17.95 -10.06 -6.19
N VAL A 262 18.12 -9.76 -4.93
CA VAL A 262 18.82 -8.55 -4.49
C VAL A 262 20.31 -8.83 -4.49
N VAL A 263 21.06 -8.03 -5.24
CA VAL A 263 22.52 -8.07 -5.22
C VAL A 263 23.01 -7.31 -3.99
N LYS A 264 23.36 -8.05 -2.93
CA LYS A 264 24.01 -7.45 -1.76
C LYS A 264 25.52 -7.34 -1.99
N ARG A 265 26.11 -6.23 -1.64
CA ARG A 265 27.54 -5.97 -1.71
C ARG A 265 28.10 -5.97 -0.30
N LYS A 266 29.15 -6.79 -0.09
CA LYS A 266 29.89 -6.84 1.16
C LYS A 266 31.26 -6.19 0.98
N ASP A 267 31.55 -5.18 1.77
CA ASP A 267 32.83 -4.52 1.77
C ASP A 267 33.92 -5.43 2.36
N LEU A 268 35.00 -5.64 1.63
CA LEU A 268 36.13 -6.50 2.03
C LEU A 268 37.39 -5.71 2.40
N PHE A 269 37.26 -4.38 2.59
CA PHE A 269 38.40 -3.51 2.89
C PHE A 269 39.16 -3.91 4.14
N PHE A 270 38.50 -4.59 5.09
CA PHE A 270 39.13 -5.01 6.35
C PHE A 270 40.27 -6.05 6.16
N ILE A 271 40.20 -6.88 5.09
CA ILE A 271 41.21 -7.89 4.80
C ILE A 271 42.55 -7.23 4.43
N PRO A 272 42.64 -6.39 3.37
CA PRO A 272 43.89 -5.72 3.04
C PRO A 272 44.34 -4.75 4.12
N THR A 273 43.43 -4.15 4.91
CA THR A 273 43.79 -3.32 6.06
C THR A 273 44.53 -4.12 7.14
N ALA A 274 44.00 -5.28 7.51
CA ALA A 274 44.64 -6.16 8.51
C ALA A 274 46.03 -6.61 8.03
N ILE A 275 46.15 -6.97 6.75
CA ILE A 275 47.45 -7.36 6.16
C ILE A 275 48.44 -6.20 6.20
N SER A 276 48.04 -4.99 5.86
CA SER A 276 48.87 -3.78 5.92
C SER A 276 49.38 -3.52 7.34
N ILE A 277 48.52 -3.62 8.35
CA ILE A 277 48.87 -3.45 9.76
C ILE A 277 49.89 -4.52 10.20
N CYS A 278 49.69 -5.78 9.82
CA CYS A 278 50.62 -6.87 10.13
C CYS A 278 52.05 -6.59 9.57
N PHE A 279 52.14 -6.11 8.33
CA PHE A 279 53.45 -5.77 7.73
C PHE A 279 54.09 -4.56 8.40
N LEU A 280 53.35 -3.54 8.81
CA LEU A 280 53.86 -2.40 9.58
C LEU A 280 54.37 -2.82 10.94
N LEU A 281 53.65 -3.66 11.66
CA LEU A 281 54.08 -4.19 12.95
C LEU A 281 55.35 -5.05 12.81
N GLY A 282 55.38 -5.90 11.78
CA GLY A 282 56.58 -6.70 11.46
C GLY A 282 57.79 -5.84 11.16
N MET A 283 57.62 -4.75 10.42
CA MET A 283 58.71 -3.78 10.16
C MET A 283 59.23 -3.17 11.46
N ILE A 284 58.32 -2.71 12.34
CA ILE A 284 58.72 -2.11 13.63
C ILE A 284 59.50 -3.10 14.52
N VAL A 285 59.05 -4.36 14.55
CA VAL A 285 59.71 -5.42 15.33
C VAL A 285 61.11 -5.67 14.80
N ILE A 286 61.29 -5.80 13.50
CA ILE A 286 62.59 -6.02 12.87
C ILE A 286 63.55 -4.82 13.11
N GLU A 287 63.04 -3.61 12.99
CA GLU A 287 63.81 -2.39 13.15
C GLU A 287 64.30 -2.18 14.63
N ASN A 288 63.46 -2.50 15.61
CA ASN A 288 63.72 -2.29 17.01
C ASN A 288 64.46 -3.46 17.68
N ILE A 289 64.28 -4.69 17.25
CA ILE A 289 64.78 -5.88 17.87
C ILE A 289 66.05 -6.39 17.14
N TRP A 290 66.03 -6.46 15.81
CA TRP A 290 67.11 -7.08 15.03
C TRP A 290 68.20 -6.10 14.57
N LEU A 291 67.89 -4.84 14.35
CA LEU A 291 68.85 -3.83 13.89
C LEU A 291 69.54 -3.06 15.05
N LYS A 292 69.07 -3.25 16.30
CA LYS A 292 69.63 -2.63 17.48
C LYS A 292 70.52 -3.58 18.33
N ILE A 293 70.74 -4.82 17.86
CA ILE A 293 71.69 -5.70 18.50
C ILE A 293 73.07 -5.40 17.89
N PRO A 294 74.03 -4.89 18.66
CA PRO A 294 75.36 -4.54 18.19
C PRO A 294 76.17 -5.75 17.72
#